data_ade295755284e124f0604d4cc96cec79
#
_entry.id   ade295755284e124f0604d4cc96cec79
#
_cell.length_a   1.000
_cell.length_b   1.000
_cell.length_c   1.000
_cell.angle_alpha   90.00
_cell.angle_beta   90.00
_cell.angle_gamma   90.00
#
_symmetry.space_group_name_H-M   'P 1'
#
loop_
_entity.id
_entity.type
_entity.pdbx_description
1 polymer ?
#
loop_
_entity_poly.entity_id
_entity_poly.type
_entity_poly.pdbx_seq_one_letter_code
_entity_poly.pdbx_strand_id
1 'polypeptide(L)'
;MILFMNRMKPTLLLLLACMSVFVCHGKKRPNLLSERIGVCTSISHGQSVKDAGGHHLEVSLADFTACSKPDDSAFEANRNAAQGCVLPIVSSNGFFPGGVHVTGPKADHAAALLVAETALRRAHEVGITTCVLGSSGARQIPDGFSREEAESQFVELLKKLGPIAKKYGITIAIEPLRRQECNFINTVHEGYMIAKRVKHPNIRVNADIYHMLQEGEGPESIREAGRKYLRHVHVAENARRTAPGVDGDDFTPYFQALKDIDYRGVISIECGWENLDNQVSSAIGELKRQLKSIGF
;
A
#
# COMPACT_ATOMS: atom_id res chain seq x y z
N MET A 1 76.26 59.04 16.48
CA MET A 1 75.55 59.48 15.30
C MET A 1 74.64 58.32 14.92
N ILE A 2 73.44 58.26 15.53
CA ILE A 2 72.58 57.13 15.59
C ILE A 2 71.34 57.41 14.77
N LEU A 3 71.04 56.58 13.76
CA LEU A 3 69.82 56.64 12.95
C LEU A 3 68.66 56.07 13.69
N PHE A 4 67.55 56.83 13.76
CA PHE A 4 66.27 56.34 14.20
C PHE A 4 65.51 55.80 12.98
N MET A 5 65.26 54.48 12.97
CA MET A 5 64.28 53.84 12.05
C MET A 5 62.92 53.87 12.66
N ASN A 6 61.98 54.55 12.02
CA ASN A 6 60.60 54.62 12.38
C ASN A 6 59.88 53.37 11.79
N ARG A 7 59.29 52.46 12.63
CA ARG A 7 58.46 51.31 12.24
C ARG A 7 57.03 51.74 11.99
N MET A 8 56.58 51.70 10.77
CA MET A 8 55.20 51.78 10.41
C MET A 8 54.50 50.44 10.76
N LYS A 9 53.36 50.51 11.51
CA LYS A 9 52.46 49.38 11.79
C LYS A 9 51.49 49.22 10.61
N PRO A 10 51.25 48.02 10.07
CA PRO A 10 50.20 47.82 9.10
C PRO A 10 48.85 47.73 9.81
N THR A 11 47.92 48.58 9.42
CA THR A 11 46.52 48.54 9.83
C THR A 11 45.80 47.39 9.13
N LEU A 12 45.39 46.40 9.88
CA LEU A 12 44.63 45.23 9.39
C LEU A 12 43.16 45.65 9.16
N LEU A 13 42.77 45.81 7.87
CA LEU A 13 41.40 46.10 7.46
C LEU A 13 40.63 44.78 7.48
N LEU A 14 39.75 44.60 8.50
CA LEU A 14 38.87 43.45 8.61
C LEU A 14 37.66 43.68 7.70
N LEU A 15 37.64 43.06 6.51
CA LEU A 15 36.43 42.96 5.66
C LEU A 15 35.52 41.91 6.25
N LEU A 16 34.46 42.35 6.94
CA LEU A 16 33.30 41.49 7.30
C LEU A 16 32.51 41.25 6.01
N ALA A 17 32.72 40.09 5.38
CA ALA A 17 31.83 39.58 4.35
C ALA A 17 30.57 39.05 5.04
N CYS A 18 29.50 39.83 5.01
CA CYS A 18 28.13 39.33 5.35
C CYS A 18 27.73 38.27 4.32
N MET A 19 27.98 36.99 4.60
CA MET A 19 27.35 35.88 3.91
C MET A 19 25.90 35.80 4.36
N SER A 20 24.99 36.45 3.66
CA SER A 20 23.55 36.20 3.75
C SER A 20 23.31 34.78 3.25
N VAL A 21 23.18 33.83 4.21
CA VAL A 21 22.70 32.48 3.94
C VAL A 21 21.23 32.63 3.54
N PHE A 22 20.94 32.65 2.24
CA PHE A 22 19.60 32.44 1.72
C PHE A 22 19.19 31.00 2.08
N VAL A 23 18.55 30.83 3.23
CA VAL A 23 17.81 29.60 3.55
C VAL A 23 16.65 29.55 2.58
N CYS A 24 16.86 28.92 1.44
CA CYS A 24 15.79 28.57 0.53
C CYS A 24 14.87 27.58 1.26
N HIS A 25 13.82 28.10 1.91
CA HIS A 25 12.74 27.27 2.41
C HIS A 25 12.04 26.70 1.17
N GLY A 26 12.52 25.57 0.68
CA GLY A 26 11.82 24.80 -0.33
C GLY A 26 10.41 24.55 0.20
N LYS A 27 9.39 25.17 -0.39
CA LYS A 27 7.99 24.85 -0.12
C LYS A 27 7.87 23.35 -0.33
N LYS A 28 7.60 22.59 0.73
CA LYS A 28 7.27 21.16 0.61
C LYS A 28 6.15 21.08 -0.43
N ARG A 29 6.38 20.34 -1.52
CA ARG A 29 5.32 20.09 -2.50
C ARG A 29 4.11 19.59 -1.74
N PRO A 30 2.91 20.09 -2.06
CA PRO A 30 1.70 19.60 -1.41
C PRO A 30 1.63 18.07 -1.59
N ASN A 31 1.18 17.38 -0.56
CA ASN A 31 1.02 15.92 -0.57
C ASN A 31 -0.25 15.56 -1.34
N LEU A 32 -0.19 15.65 -2.68
CA LEU A 32 -1.35 15.40 -3.52
C LEU A 32 -1.52 13.89 -3.75
N LEU A 33 -2.59 13.33 -3.22
CA LEU A 33 -2.94 11.92 -3.44
C LEU A 33 -3.30 11.67 -4.91
N SER A 34 -3.83 12.68 -5.60
CA SER A 34 -4.10 12.65 -7.04
C SER A 34 -2.87 12.36 -7.92
N GLU A 35 -1.65 12.51 -7.39
CA GLU A 35 -0.41 12.15 -8.08
C GLU A 35 0.09 10.73 -7.75
N ARG A 36 -0.64 9.98 -6.89
CA ARG A 36 -0.21 8.68 -6.35
C ARG A 36 -1.23 7.58 -6.57
N ILE A 37 -1.85 7.58 -7.75
CA ILE A 37 -2.81 6.57 -8.20
C ILE A 37 -2.09 5.52 -9.03
N GLY A 38 -2.22 4.26 -8.68
CA GLY A 38 -1.73 3.11 -9.42
C GLY A 38 -2.84 2.14 -9.79
N VAL A 39 -2.45 0.99 -10.32
CA VAL A 39 -3.39 -0.01 -10.85
C VAL A 39 -2.95 -1.41 -10.45
N CYS A 40 -3.90 -2.21 -9.96
CA CYS A 40 -3.74 -3.65 -9.77
C CYS A 40 -3.79 -4.34 -11.13
N THR A 41 -2.62 -4.76 -11.62
CA THR A 41 -2.49 -5.39 -12.94
C THR A 41 -1.15 -6.11 -13.10
N SER A 42 -0.99 -6.81 -14.22
CA SER A 42 0.29 -7.39 -14.61
C SER A 42 1.29 -6.33 -15.09
N ILE A 43 2.58 -6.65 -15.04
CA ILE A 43 3.67 -5.76 -15.50
C ILE A 43 3.52 -5.41 -16.98
N SER A 44 2.91 -6.28 -17.80
CA SER A 44 2.71 -6.08 -19.23
C SER A 44 1.92 -4.82 -19.57
N HIS A 45 1.03 -4.36 -18.66
CA HIS A 45 0.26 -3.13 -18.83
C HIS A 45 0.98 -1.87 -18.28
N GLY A 46 2.24 -2.00 -17.85
CA GLY A 46 2.97 -0.89 -17.24
C GLY A 46 3.06 0.36 -18.12
N GLN A 47 3.21 0.19 -19.44
CA GLN A 47 3.26 1.32 -20.36
C GLN A 47 1.90 2.03 -20.46
N SER A 48 0.82 1.29 -20.61
CA SER A 48 -0.55 1.85 -20.67
C SER A 48 -0.90 2.62 -19.40
N VAL A 49 -0.54 2.07 -18.22
CA VAL A 49 -0.74 2.75 -16.93
C VAL A 49 0.10 4.03 -16.83
N LYS A 50 1.36 3.99 -17.29
CA LYS A 50 2.25 5.17 -17.32
C LYS A 50 1.70 6.26 -18.23
N ASP A 51 1.28 5.91 -19.43
CA ASP A 51 0.75 6.86 -20.42
C ASP A 51 -0.57 7.49 -19.96
N ALA A 52 -1.36 6.75 -19.19
CA ALA A 52 -2.53 7.25 -18.47
C ALA A 52 -2.20 8.19 -17.29
N GLY A 53 -0.92 8.38 -16.98
CA GLY A 53 -0.46 9.19 -15.83
C GLY A 53 -0.59 8.48 -14.50
N GLY A 54 -0.53 7.15 -14.50
CA GLY A 54 -0.43 6.33 -13.29
C GLY A 54 0.93 6.42 -12.63
N HIS A 55 0.97 6.17 -11.33
CA HIS A 55 2.15 6.32 -10.49
C HIS A 55 2.90 5.00 -10.26
N HIS A 56 2.19 3.88 -10.17
CA HIS A 56 2.76 2.58 -9.81
C HIS A 56 1.89 1.43 -10.29
N LEU A 57 2.45 0.22 -10.24
CA LEU A 57 1.72 -1.02 -10.40
C LEU A 57 1.59 -1.74 -9.06
N GLU A 58 0.51 -2.49 -8.93
CA GLU A 58 0.25 -3.47 -7.89
C GLU A 58 0.04 -4.85 -8.52
N VAL A 59 0.75 -5.86 -8.04
CA VAL A 59 0.74 -7.20 -8.61
C VAL A 59 0.16 -8.22 -7.62
N SER A 60 -0.33 -9.38 -8.11
CA SER A 60 -0.67 -10.51 -7.23
C SER A 60 0.59 -11.05 -6.56
N LEU A 61 0.68 -10.97 -5.23
CA LEU A 61 1.88 -11.39 -4.49
C LEU A 61 2.22 -12.86 -4.72
N ALA A 62 1.23 -13.73 -4.51
CA ALA A 62 1.44 -15.17 -4.59
C ALA A 62 1.89 -15.62 -5.98
N ASP A 63 1.24 -15.09 -7.03
CA ASP A 63 1.54 -15.44 -8.42
C ASP A 63 2.86 -14.82 -8.87
N PHE A 64 3.02 -13.51 -8.62
CA PHE A 64 4.20 -12.77 -9.04
C PHE A 64 5.48 -13.27 -8.38
N THR A 65 5.42 -13.58 -7.10
CA THR A 65 6.58 -14.11 -6.37
C THR A 65 6.75 -15.62 -6.52
N ALA A 66 5.77 -16.33 -7.09
CA ALA A 66 5.76 -17.79 -7.19
C ALA A 66 6.08 -18.48 -5.82
N CYS A 67 5.52 -17.92 -4.73
CA CYS A 67 5.93 -18.27 -3.37
C CYS A 67 5.61 -19.70 -2.93
N SER A 68 4.76 -20.42 -3.66
CA SER A 68 4.50 -21.84 -3.45
C SER A 68 5.69 -22.74 -3.86
N LYS A 69 6.66 -22.19 -4.58
CA LYS A 69 7.85 -22.91 -5.05
C LYS A 69 9.07 -22.44 -4.26
N PRO A 70 9.78 -23.32 -3.56
CA PRO A 70 10.94 -22.92 -2.76
C PRO A 70 12.14 -22.50 -3.62
N ASP A 71 12.24 -23.02 -4.85
CA ASP A 71 13.32 -22.70 -5.78
C ASP A 71 13.13 -21.31 -6.39
N ASP A 72 14.16 -20.48 -6.31
CA ASP A 72 14.14 -19.08 -6.82
C ASP A 72 14.08 -19.00 -8.35
N SER A 73 14.41 -20.07 -9.09
CA SER A 73 14.28 -20.09 -10.55
C SER A 73 12.85 -19.77 -11.03
N ALA A 74 11.84 -20.17 -10.25
CA ALA A 74 10.45 -19.88 -10.55
C ALA A 74 10.09 -18.38 -10.48
N PHE A 75 10.89 -17.58 -9.76
CA PHE A 75 10.71 -16.13 -9.62
C PHE A 75 11.61 -15.32 -10.55
N GLU A 76 12.66 -15.93 -11.12
CA GLU A 76 13.70 -15.20 -11.86
C GLU A 76 13.15 -14.39 -13.05
N ALA A 77 12.25 -14.97 -13.82
CA ALA A 77 11.63 -14.28 -14.96
C ALA A 77 10.86 -13.04 -14.52
N ASN A 78 10.09 -13.13 -13.44
CA ASN A 78 9.33 -11.99 -12.89
C ASN A 78 10.24 -10.93 -12.26
N ARG A 79 11.31 -11.34 -11.59
CA ARG A 79 12.32 -10.42 -11.07
C ARG A 79 12.99 -9.62 -12.19
N ASN A 80 13.39 -10.28 -13.27
CA ASN A 80 14.00 -9.63 -14.44
C ASN A 80 13.00 -8.68 -15.14
N ALA A 81 11.75 -9.10 -15.27
CA ALA A 81 10.69 -8.26 -15.84
C ALA A 81 10.40 -7.01 -14.96
N ALA A 82 10.46 -7.14 -13.63
CA ALA A 82 10.30 -6.02 -12.72
C ALA A 82 11.42 -4.98 -12.87
N GLN A 83 12.66 -5.41 -13.11
CA GLN A 83 13.79 -4.50 -13.35
C GLN A 83 13.63 -3.66 -14.63
N GLY A 84 12.97 -4.22 -15.65
CA GLY A 84 12.66 -3.53 -16.90
C GLY A 84 11.33 -2.75 -16.89
N CYS A 85 10.57 -2.80 -15.79
CA CYS A 85 9.27 -2.17 -15.74
C CYS A 85 9.38 -0.64 -15.75
N VAL A 86 8.55 0.01 -16.56
CA VAL A 86 8.55 1.49 -16.74
C VAL A 86 7.95 2.24 -15.55
N LEU A 87 7.23 1.54 -14.67
CA LEU A 87 6.69 2.06 -13.42
C LEU A 87 7.18 1.22 -12.23
N PRO A 88 7.33 1.80 -11.05
CA PRO A 88 7.65 1.04 -9.85
C PRO A 88 6.50 0.11 -9.47
N ILE A 89 6.84 -1.08 -8.95
CA ILE A 89 5.91 -2.00 -8.31
C ILE A 89 6.03 -1.73 -6.81
N VAL A 90 5.06 -1.05 -6.19
CA VAL A 90 5.18 -0.62 -4.79
C VAL A 90 4.32 -1.41 -3.82
N SER A 91 3.29 -2.07 -4.34
CA SER A 91 2.33 -2.87 -3.57
C SER A 91 1.96 -4.16 -4.27
N SER A 92 1.33 -5.06 -3.52
CA SER A 92 0.79 -6.32 -4.02
C SER A 92 -0.48 -6.70 -3.26
N ASN A 93 -1.41 -7.34 -3.94
CA ASN A 93 -2.59 -8.03 -3.38
C ASN A 93 -2.39 -9.56 -3.42
N GLY A 94 -3.44 -10.36 -3.17
CA GLY A 94 -3.37 -11.81 -3.32
C GLY A 94 -2.26 -12.48 -2.50
N PHE A 95 -2.21 -12.23 -1.18
CA PHE A 95 -1.11 -12.57 -0.29
C PHE A 95 -0.78 -14.06 -0.22
N PHE A 96 -1.79 -14.90 0.01
CA PHE A 96 -1.62 -16.35 0.10
C PHE A 96 -2.11 -17.03 -1.17
N PRO A 97 -1.36 -18.03 -1.67
CA PRO A 97 -1.84 -18.89 -2.75
C PRO A 97 -2.98 -19.80 -2.28
N GLY A 98 -3.68 -20.42 -3.22
CA GLY A 98 -4.71 -21.41 -2.90
C GLY A 98 -4.15 -22.58 -2.07
N GLY A 99 -5.01 -23.13 -1.20
CA GLY A 99 -4.67 -24.27 -0.33
C GLY A 99 -4.00 -23.92 1.00
N VAL A 100 -3.62 -22.65 1.22
CA VAL A 100 -3.19 -22.18 2.55
C VAL A 100 -4.42 -21.93 3.42
N HIS A 101 -4.40 -22.44 4.65
CA HIS A 101 -5.43 -22.19 5.66
C HIS A 101 -4.82 -21.63 6.92
N VAL A 102 -5.36 -20.49 7.41
CA VAL A 102 -4.83 -19.78 8.57
C VAL A 102 -5.83 -19.69 9.72
N THR A 103 -7.07 -20.11 9.47
CA THR A 103 -8.17 -20.19 10.46
C THR A 103 -8.86 -21.55 10.37
N GLY A 104 -9.53 -21.93 11.45
CA GLY A 104 -10.25 -23.20 11.52
C GLY A 104 -9.37 -24.40 11.86
N PRO A 105 -9.95 -25.62 11.85
CA PRO A 105 -9.24 -26.83 12.26
C PRO A 105 -8.14 -27.28 11.30
N LYS A 106 -8.12 -26.74 10.08
CA LYS A 106 -7.07 -26.99 9.07
C LYS A 106 -5.98 -25.93 9.06
N ALA A 107 -5.97 -24.99 10.00
CA ALA A 107 -4.98 -23.93 10.06
C ALA A 107 -3.57 -24.51 10.25
N ASP A 108 -2.68 -24.23 9.30
CA ASP A 108 -1.26 -24.58 9.37
C ASP A 108 -0.41 -23.32 9.30
N HIS A 109 -0.16 -22.74 10.47
CA HIS A 109 0.65 -21.53 10.57
C HIS A 109 2.10 -21.75 10.20
N ALA A 110 2.65 -22.97 10.36
CA ALA A 110 4.04 -23.24 10.00
C ALA A 110 4.21 -23.18 8.48
N ALA A 111 3.33 -23.86 7.73
CA ALA A 111 3.32 -23.80 6.28
C ALA A 111 3.01 -22.38 5.77
N ALA A 112 2.03 -21.68 6.36
CA ALA A 112 1.70 -20.31 6.00
C ALA A 112 2.88 -19.34 6.19
N LEU A 113 3.67 -19.47 7.26
CA LEU A 113 4.85 -18.64 7.52
C LEU A 113 5.97 -18.89 6.52
N LEU A 114 6.22 -20.15 6.11
CA LEU A 114 7.23 -20.48 5.09
C LEU A 114 6.88 -19.85 3.74
N VAL A 115 5.63 -19.99 3.31
CA VAL A 115 5.12 -19.38 2.07
C VAL A 115 5.24 -17.86 2.14
N ALA A 116 4.80 -17.26 3.26
CA ALA A 116 4.85 -15.82 3.45
C ALA A 116 6.29 -15.28 3.49
N GLU A 117 7.23 -15.95 4.15
CA GLU A 117 8.63 -15.51 4.17
C GLU A 117 9.24 -15.53 2.79
N THR A 118 8.97 -16.57 1.99
CA THR A 118 9.39 -16.65 0.59
C THR A 118 8.81 -15.49 -0.22
N ALA A 119 7.50 -15.24 -0.09
CA ALA A 119 6.82 -14.14 -0.79
C ALA A 119 7.41 -12.78 -0.42
N LEU A 120 7.56 -12.50 0.88
CA LEU A 120 8.05 -11.22 1.37
C LEU A 120 9.52 -10.97 1.01
N ARG A 121 10.36 -12.00 1.03
CA ARG A 121 11.75 -11.89 0.56
C ARG A 121 11.80 -11.49 -0.92
N ARG A 122 11.09 -12.21 -1.78
CA ARG A 122 11.03 -11.94 -3.22
C ARG A 122 10.38 -10.61 -3.54
N ALA A 123 9.35 -10.22 -2.80
CA ALA A 123 8.72 -8.90 -2.91
C ALA A 123 9.71 -7.76 -2.60
N HIS A 124 10.53 -7.92 -1.56
CA HIS A 124 11.59 -6.95 -1.22
C HIS A 124 12.61 -6.79 -2.36
N GLU A 125 13.01 -7.87 -3.03
CA GLU A 125 13.97 -7.84 -4.14
C GLU A 125 13.52 -6.97 -5.32
N VAL A 126 12.22 -6.77 -5.50
CA VAL A 126 11.63 -5.95 -6.58
C VAL A 126 11.07 -4.61 -6.12
N GLY A 127 11.28 -4.24 -4.85
CA GLY A 127 10.92 -2.92 -4.32
C GLY A 127 9.50 -2.81 -3.78
N ILE A 128 8.74 -3.89 -3.63
CA ILE A 128 7.43 -3.90 -2.99
C ILE A 128 7.58 -3.57 -1.50
N THR A 129 6.81 -2.60 -1.02
CA THR A 129 6.84 -2.13 0.38
C THR A 129 5.54 -2.37 1.13
N THR A 130 4.47 -2.72 0.42
CA THR A 130 3.16 -3.01 1.01
C THR A 130 2.57 -4.28 0.37
N CYS A 131 2.18 -5.24 1.20
CA CYS A 131 1.49 -6.45 0.75
C CYS A 131 0.11 -6.50 1.39
N VAL A 132 -0.93 -6.53 0.56
CA VAL A 132 -2.33 -6.56 1.01
C VAL A 132 -2.75 -8.00 1.28
N LEU A 133 -3.24 -8.25 2.49
CA LEU A 133 -3.69 -9.56 2.96
C LEU A 133 -5.21 -9.63 2.96
N GLY A 134 -5.79 -9.89 1.79
CA GLY A 134 -7.22 -10.22 1.59
C GLY A 134 -7.45 -11.73 1.71
N SER A 135 -6.93 -12.50 0.78
CA SER A 135 -6.86 -13.99 0.75
C SER A 135 -8.04 -14.70 1.43
N SER A 136 -9.26 -14.49 0.89
CA SER A 136 -10.50 -15.02 1.48
C SER A 136 -10.45 -16.53 1.78
N GLY A 137 -9.98 -17.33 0.83
CA GLY A 137 -9.87 -18.78 0.98
C GLY A 137 -8.93 -19.24 2.10
N ALA A 138 -7.94 -18.43 2.46
CA ALA A 138 -7.02 -18.76 3.54
C ALA A 138 -7.63 -18.53 4.94
N ARG A 139 -8.54 -17.55 5.08
CA ARG A 139 -9.06 -17.11 6.39
C ARG A 139 -10.57 -17.30 6.56
N GLN A 140 -11.25 -17.95 5.61
CA GLN A 140 -12.66 -18.31 5.75
C GLN A 140 -12.87 -19.13 7.02
N ILE A 141 -13.83 -18.75 7.86
CA ILE A 141 -14.21 -19.51 9.05
C ILE A 141 -15.10 -20.67 8.60
N PRO A 142 -14.72 -21.94 8.86
CA PRO A 142 -15.57 -23.08 8.54
C PRO A 142 -16.87 -23.10 9.36
N ASP A 143 -17.91 -23.71 8.82
CA ASP A 143 -19.17 -23.87 9.52
C ASP A 143 -18.98 -24.57 10.87
N GLY A 144 -19.61 -24.03 11.91
CA GLY A 144 -19.51 -24.54 13.28
C GLY A 144 -18.18 -24.23 14.01
N PHE A 145 -17.22 -23.57 13.38
CA PHE A 145 -16.01 -23.13 14.07
C PHE A 145 -16.21 -21.77 14.75
N SER A 146 -15.62 -21.61 15.95
CA SER A 146 -15.75 -20.36 16.71
C SER A 146 -15.07 -19.19 16.02
N ARG A 147 -15.80 -18.06 15.92
CA ARG A 147 -15.24 -16.80 15.39
C ARG A 147 -14.12 -16.27 16.29
N GLU A 148 -14.26 -16.39 17.60
CA GLU A 148 -13.27 -15.95 18.59
C GLU A 148 -11.98 -16.77 18.47
N GLU A 149 -12.10 -18.07 18.22
CA GLU A 149 -10.97 -18.95 18.00
C GLU A 149 -10.27 -18.63 16.69
N ALA A 150 -11.03 -18.45 15.60
CA ALA A 150 -10.49 -18.02 14.30
C ALA A 150 -9.75 -16.68 14.40
N GLU A 151 -10.31 -15.71 15.13
CA GLU A 151 -9.68 -14.43 15.37
C GLU A 151 -8.38 -14.57 16.17
N SER A 152 -8.37 -15.44 17.19
CA SER A 152 -7.18 -15.74 17.97
C SER A 152 -6.09 -16.38 17.11
N GLN A 153 -6.42 -17.36 16.28
CA GLN A 153 -5.50 -17.98 15.32
C GLN A 153 -4.91 -16.94 14.37
N PHE A 154 -5.74 -16.07 13.80
CA PHE A 154 -5.29 -15.05 12.86
C PHE A 154 -4.37 -14.02 13.52
N VAL A 155 -4.71 -13.55 14.72
CA VAL A 155 -3.85 -12.64 15.50
C VAL A 155 -2.50 -13.27 15.83
N GLU A 156 -2.46 -14.54 16.22
CA GLU A 156 -1.19 -15.24 16.51
C GLU A 156 -0.33 -15.40 15.25
N LEU A 157 -0.93 -15.70 14.10
CA LEU A 157 -0.22 -15.69 12.82
C LEU A 157 0.38 -14.32 12.52
N LEU A 158 -0.42 -13.26 12.62
CA LEU A 158 0.03 -11.90 12.33
C LEU A 158 1.15 -11.41 13.28
N LYS A 159 1.14 -11.84 14.55
CA LYS A 159 2.25 -11.58 15.49
C LYS A 159 3.56 -12.21 15.02
N LYS A 160 3.51 -13.36 14.34
CA LYS A 160 4.69 -14.02 13.76
C LYS A 160 5.08 -13.42 12.41
N LEU A 161 4.11 -13.01 11.60
CA LEU A 161 4.35 -12.35 10.31
C LEU A 161 4.94 -10.95 10.45
N GLY A 162 4.58 -10.21 11.49
CA GLY A 162 5.06 -8.84 11.71
C GLY A 162 6.60 -8.72 11.71
N PRO A 163 7.35 -9.51 12.52
CA PRO A 163 8.81 -9.53 12.50
C PRO A 163 9.40 -9.91 11.14
N ILE A 164 8.79 -10.86 10.41
CA ILE A 164 9.22 -11.26 9.07
C ILE A 164 9.04 -10.09 8.10
N ALA A 165 7.87 -9.45 8.12
CA ALA A 165 7.61 -8.27 7.29
C ALA A 165 8.59 -7.14 7.59
N LYS A 166 8.89 -6.90 8.88
CA LYS A 166 9.90 -5.91 9.32
C LYS A 166 11.30 -6.24 8.77
N LYS A 167 11.71 -7.50 8.80
CA LYS A 167 13.01 -7.98 8.27
C LYS A 167 13.21 -7.56 6.82
N TYR A 168 12.14 -7.60 6.01
CA TYR A 168 12.17 -7.24 4.59
C TYR A 168 11.69 -5.82 4.28
N GLY A 169 11.44 -4.98 5.30
CA GLY A 169 11.00 -3.60 5.11
C GLY A 169 9.58 -3.46 4.54
N ILE A 170 8.76 -4.51 4.65
CA ILE A 170 7.41 -4.59 4.11
C ILE A 170 6.38 -4.33 5.20
N THR A 171 5.26 -3.71 4.86
CA THR A 171 4.07 -3.61 5.70
C THR A 171 3.00 -4.53 5.13
N ILE A 172 2.44 -5.41 5.96
CA ILE A 172 1.26 -6.21 5.63
C ILE A 172 0.03 -5.38 5.99
N ALA A 173 -0.84 -5.16 5.01
CA ALA A 173 -2.10 -4.44 5.17
C ALA A 173 -3.27 -5.45 5.14
N ILE A 174 -3.93 -5.66 6.28
CA ILE A 174 -5.12 -6.52 6.39
C ILE A 174 -6.21 -5.87 5.55
N GLU A 175 -6.80 -6.63 4.64
CA GLU A 175 -7.89 -6.17 3.81
C GLU A 175 -9.21 -6.79 4.26
N PRO A 176 -10.16 -5.99 4.73
CA PRO A 176 -11.53 -6.41 4.90
C PRO A 176 -12.19 -6.70 3.54
N LEU A 177 -12.92 -7.80 3.47
CA LEU A 177 -13.63 -8.23 2.26
C LEU A 177 -15.12 -8.27 2.52
N ARG A 178 -15.95 -7.98 1.53
CA ARG A 178 -17.41 -8.14 1.63
C ARG A 178 -17.80 -9.57 2.02
N ARG A 179 -18.93 -9.72 2.71
CA ARG A 179 -19.39 -11.01 3.24
C ARG A 179 -19.60 -12.09 2.18
N GLN A 180 -19.90 -11.69 0.95
CA GLN A 180 -20.03 -12.62 -0.18
C GLN A 180 -18.69 -13.31 -0.55
N GLU A 181 -17.55 -12.69 -0.22
CA GLU A 181 -16.23 -13.23 -0.52
C GLU A 181 -15.57 -13.89 0.69
N CYS A 182 -15.83 -13.38 1.90
CA CYS A 182 -15.25 -13.91 3.14
C CYS A 182 -16.17 -13.61 4.32
N ASN A 183 -16.37 -14.59 5.22
CA ASN A 183 -17.18 -14.40 6.42
C ASN A 183 -16.37 -13.89 7.63
N PHE A 184 -15.12 -13.46 7.40
CA PHE A 184 -14.23 -13.02 8.47
C PHE A 184 -13.44 -11.77 8.07
N ILE A 185 -13.53 -10.72 8.90
CA ILE A 185 -12.99 -9.37 8.68
C ILE A 185 -13.67 -8.73 7.47
N ASN A 186 -14.80 -8.08 7.73
CA ASN A 186 -15.64 -7.50 6.69
C ASN A 186 -15.65 -5.97 6.68
N THR A 187 -15.09 -5.32 7.71
CA THR A 187 -15.03 -3.86 7.82
C THR A 187 -13.60 -3.39 8.12
N VAL A 188 -13.28 -2.16 7.71
CA VAL A 188 -12.02 -1.47 8.05
C VAL A 188 -11.88 -1.38 9.58
N HIS A 189 -12.99 -1.18 10.30
CA HIS A 189 -13.02 -1.21 11.76
C HIS A 189 -12.53 -2.56 12.31
N GLU A 190 -13.06 -3.69 11.82
CA GLU A 190 -12.62 -5.03 12.25
C GLU A 190 -11.12 -5.25 11.97
N GLY A 191 -10.66 -4.91 10.77
CA GLY A 191 -9.23 -5.01 10.39
C GLY A 191 -8.34 -4.14 11.29
N TYR A 192 -8.79 -2.93 11.60
CA TYR A 192 -8.10 -2.02 12.52
C TYR A 192 -8.00 -2.61 13.94
N MET A 193 -9.09 -3.18 14.46
CA MET A 193 -9.11 -3.79 15.80
C MET A 193 -8.13 -4.97 15.89
N ILE A 194 -8.04 -5.79 14.84
CA ILE A 194 -7.05 -6.87 14.75
C ILE A 194 -5.62 -6.31 14.72
N ALA A 195 -5.34 -5.34 13.85
CA ALA A 195 -4.02 -4.71 13.76
C ALA A 195 -3.60 -4.08 15.11
N LYS A 196 -4.57 -3.49 15.82
CA LYS A 196 -4.37 -2.94 17.17
C LYS A 196 -4.05 -4.02 18.22
N ARG A 197 -4.69 -5.20 18.14
CA ARG A 197 -4.38 -6.35 19.03
C ARG A 197 -3.00 -6.96 18.74
N VAL A 198 -2.58 -7.02 17.47
CA VAL A 198 -1.26 -7.51 17.06
C VAL A 198 -0.13 -6.62 17.57
N LYS A 199 -0.35 -5.31 17.65
CA LYS A 199 0.61 -4.29 18.17
C LYS A 199 1.97 -4.28 17.44
N HIS A 200 2.03 -4.66 16.17
CA HIS A 200 3.28 -4.64 15.39
C HIS A 200 3.26 -3.50 14.36
N PRO A 201 4.37 -2.73 14.19
CA PRO A 201 4.39 -1.60 13.25
C PRO A 201 4.23 -1.98 11.78
N ASN A 202 4.54 -3.21 11.41
CA ASN A 202 4.42 -3.70 10.04
C ASN A 202 3.11 -4.47 9.77
N ILE A 203 2.15 -4.45 10.70
CA ILE A 203 0.78 -4.94 10.49
C ILE A 203 -0.16 -3.74 10.55
N ARG A 204 -0.85 -3.50 9.46
CA ARG A 204 -1.71 -2.33 9.20
C ARG A 204 -2.99 -2.77 8.51
N VAL A 205 -3.78 -1.82 8.02
CA VAL A 205 -5.07 -2.06 7.36
C VAL A 205 -5.06 -1.47 5.96
N ASN A 206 -5.69 -2.16 5.03
CA ASN A 206 -6.14 -1.64 3.75
C ASN A 206 -7.60 -1.16 3.88
N ALA A 207 -7.94 -0.05 3.27
CA ALA A 207 -9.32 0.33 3.02
C ALA A 207 -9.62 0.09 1.53
N ASP A 208 -10.36 -0.95 1.23
CA ASP A 208 -10.92 -1.14 -0.10
C ASP A 208 -12.31 -0.50 -0.14
N ILE A 209 -12.43 0.61 -0.84
CA ILE A 209 -13.67 1.40 -0.92
C ILE A 209 -14.79 0.59 -1.57
N TYR A 210 -14.48 -0.30 -2.53
CA TYR A 210 -15.48 -1.22 -3.09
C TYR A 210 -16.09 -2.12 -2.00
N HIS A 211 -15.25 -2.77 -1.19
CA HIS A 211 -15.75 -3.62 -0.11
C HIS A 211 -16.49 -2.83 0.97
N MET A 212 -16.02 -1.61 1.29
CA MET A 212 -16.72 -0.71 2.20
C MET A 212 -18.12 -0.36 1.69
N LEU A 213 -18.24 0.01 0.41
CA LEU A 213 -19.52 0.30 -0.23
C LEU A 213 -20.46 -0.92 -0.20
N GLN A 214 -19.95 -2.12 -0.49
CA GLN A 214 -20.72 -3.37 -0.48
C GLN A 214 -21.24 -3.74 0.93
N GLU A 215 -20.51 -3.37 1.97
CA GLU A 215 -20.91 -3.61 3.37
C GLU A 215 -21.68 -2.43 4.00
N GLY A 216 -21.88 -1.34 3.25
CA GLY A 216 -22.50 -0.13 3.76
C GLY A 216 -21.65 0.59 4.82
N GLU A 217 -20.32 0.36 4.78
CA GLU A 217 -19.37 0.98 5.70
C GLU A 217 -19.02 2.39 5.23
N GLY A 218 -19.25 3.40 6.07
CA GLY A 218 -18.94 4.79 5.78
C GLY A 218 -17.46 5.15 5.97
N PRO A 219 -17.09 6.40 5.62
CA PRO A 219 -15.71 6.89 5.71
C PRO A 219 -15.20 7.06 7.16
N GLU A 220 -16.07 6.93 8.18
CA GLU A 220 -15.73 7.08 9.59
C GLU A 220 -14.68 6.05 10.05
N SER A 221 -14.75 4.82 9.52
CA SER A 221 -13.79 3.76 9.84
C SER A 221 -12.36 4.11 9.36
N ILE A 222 -12.24 4.85 8.25
CA ILE A 222 -10.96 5.40 7.78
C ILE A 222 -10.43 6.41 8.80
N ARG A 223 -11.28 7.32 9.30
CA ARG A 223 -10.90 8.31 10.31
C ARG A 223 -10.49 7.65 11.62
N GLU A 224 -11.22 6.61 12.04
CA GLU A 224 -10.92 5.84 13.26
C GLU A 224 -9.58 5.11 13.16
N ALA A 225 -9.30 4.41 12.08
CA ALA A 225 -8.01 3.76 11.83
C ALA A 225 -6.86 4.80 11.82
N GLY A 226 -7.12 5.97 11.25
CA GLY A 226 -6.20 7.08 11.19
C GLY A 226 -4.92 6.75 10.42
N ARG A 227 -4.07 7.74 10.19
CA ARG A 227 -2.81 7.58 9.46
C ARG A 227 -1.89 6.51 10.06
N LYS A 228 -1.99 6.26 11.35
CA LYS A 228 -1.12 5.29 12.03
C LYS A 228 -1.40 3.86 11.58
N TYR A 229 -2.67 3.51 11.33
CA TYR A 229 -3.04 2.13 10.99
C TYR A 229 -3.42 1.96 9.53
N LEU A 230 -3.93 2.97 8.85
CA LEU A 230 -4.23 2.89 7.43
C LEU A 230 -2.95 2.95 6.59
N ARG A 231 -2.71 1.91 5.80
CA ARG A 231 -1.49 1.78 5.00
C ARG A 231 -1.73 1.87 3.51
N HIS A 232 -2.84 1.32 3.03
CA HIS A 232 -3.15 1.18 1.61
C HIS A 232 -4.62 1.45 1.36
N VAL A 233 -4.97 1.75 0.12
CA VAL A 233 -6.34 1.99 -0.32
C VAL A 233 -6.56 1.36 -1.68
N HIS A 234 -7.61 0.55 -1.79
CA HIS A 234 -8.13 0.07 -3.07
C HIS A 234 -9.42 0.81 -3.43
N VAL A 235 -9.69 0.90 -4.72
CA VAL A 235 -10.91 1.54 -5.23
C VAL A 235 -11.43 0.84 -6.49
N ALA A 236 -12.73 0.58 -6.50
CA ALA A 236 -13.52 0.23 -7.67
C ALA A 236 -14.97 0.66 -7.44
N GLU A 237 -15.78 0.71 -8.49
CA GLU A 237 -17.18 1.10 -8.40
C GLU A 237 -18.06 0.00 -7.80
N ASN A 238 -19.10 0.41 -7.09
CA ASN A 238 -19.90 -0.43 -6.20
C ASN A 238 -20.68 -1.54 -6.92
N ALA A 239 -21.40 -1.19 -7.99
CA ALA A 239 -22.40 -2.10 -8.55
C ALA A 239 -21.82 -3.39 -9.13
N ARG A 240 -20.70 -3.27 -9.88
CA ARG A 240 -20.12 -4.37 -10.68
C ARG A 240 -18.61 -4.52 -10.50
N ARG A 241 -18.02 -3.82 -9.52
CA ARG A 241 -16.57 -3.71 -9.34
C ARG A 241 -15.86 -3.19 -10.61
N THR A 242 -16.52 -2.27 -11.32
CA THR A 242 -16.00 -1.67 -12.55
C THR A 242 -14.94 -0.62 -12.25
N ALA A 243 -14.26 -0.18 -13.32
CA ALA A 243 -13.29 0.90 -13.24
C ALA A 243 -13.99 2.24 -12.88
N PRO A 244 -13.33 3.13 -12.09
CA PRO A 244 -13.88 4.44 -11.77
C PRO A 244 -14.31 5.23 -13.00
N GLY A 245 -15.53 5.78 -12.96
CA GLY A 245 -16.16 6.54 -14.04
C GLY A 245 -17.05 5.74 -14.98
N VAL A 246 -17.16 4.42 -14.81
CA VAL A 246 -18.05 3.58 -15.63
C VAL A 246 -19.49 3.65 -15.13
N ASP A 247 -19.71 3.47 -13.82
CA ASP A 247 -21.04 3.52 -13.20
C ASP A 247 -21.28 4.88 -12.51
N GLY A 248 -20.24 5.69 -12.30
CA GLY A 248 -20.36 7.08 -11.84
C GLY A 248 -20.39 7.25 -10.32
N ASP A 249 -19.79 6.35 -9.56
CA ASP A 249 -19.73 6.44 -8.11
C ASP A 249 -18.94 7.66 -7.62
N ASP A 250 -19.44 8.28 -6.54
CA ASP A 250 -18.77 9.36 -5.84
C ASP A 250 -17.94 8.86 -4.66
N PHE A 251 -16.63 8.87 -4.80
CA PHE A 251 -15.67 8.48 -3.77
C PHE A 251 -15.23 9.65 -2.88
N THR A 252 -15.68 10.88 -3.16
CA THR A 252 -15.23 12.08 -2.44
C THR A 252 -15.42 12.01 -0.93
N PRO A 253 -16.46 11.39 -0.33
CA PRO A 253 -16.57 11.24 1.11
C PRO A 253 -15.41 10.42 1.73
N TYR A 254 -14.99 9.35 1.06
CA TYR A 254 -13.85 8.50 1.48
C TYR A 254 -12.52 9.24 1.29
N PHE A 255 -12.36 9.94 0.17
CA PHE A 255 -11.17 10.76 -0.09
C PHE A 255 -11.04 11.91 0.91
N GLN A 256 -12.16 12.51 1.33
CA GLN A 256 -12.14 13.51 2.40
C GLN A 256 -11.66 12.91 3.72
N ALA A 257 -12.10 11.70 4.08
CA ALA A 257 -11.60 10.99 5.26
C ALA A 257 -10.08 10.70 5.16
N LEU A 258 -9.58 10.33 3.99
CA LEU A 258 -8.13 10.16 3.76
C LEU A 258 -7.38 11.49 3.95
N LYS A 259 -7.95 12.59 3.47
CA LYS A 259 -7.39 13.94 3.67
C LYS A 259 -7.38 14.34 5.14
N ASP A 260 -8.48 14.11 5.85
CA ASP A 260 -8.64 14.45 7.27
C ASP A 260 -7.57 13.77 8.15
N ILE A 261 -7.16 12.55 7.80
CA ILE A 261 -6.11 11.82 8.54
C ILE A 261 -4.69 12.10 8.03
N ASP A 262 -4.49 13.03 7.09
CA ASP A 262 -3.21 13.29 6.41
C ASP A 262 -2.59 12.01 5.83
N TYR A 263 -3.40 11.25 5.05
CA TYR A 263 -2.97 9.99 4.44
C TYR A 263 -1.77 10.20 3.51
N ARG A 264 -0.75 9.37 3.65
CA ARG A 264 0.53 9.47 2.94
C ARG A 264 0.85 8.27 2.05
N GLY A 265 -0.04 7.29 1.99
CA GLY A 265 0.11 6.10 1.13
C GLY A 265 -0.27 6.36 -0.32
N VAL A 266 -0.57 5.31 -1.03
CA VAL A 266 -1.01 5.31 -2.44
C VAL A 266 -2.43 4.77 -2.55
N ILE A 267 -3.09 5.00 -3.68
CA ILE A 267 -4.36 4.36 -4.06
C ILE A 267 -4.08 3.46 -5.27
N SER A 268 -4.60 2.23 -5.25
CA SER A 268 -4.61 1.36 -6.43
C SER A 268 -6.04 1.10 -6.90
N ILE A 269 -6.27 1.22 -8.21
CA ILE A 269 -7.52 0.78 -8.83
C ILE A 269 -7.49 -0.74 -8.89
N GLU A 270 -8.39 -1.40 -8.17
CA GLU A 270 -8.55 -2.86 -8.14
C GLU A 270 -9.94 -3.25 -8.62
N CYS A 271 -10.12 -3.33 -9.92
CA CYS A 271 -11.43 -3.51 -10.54
C CYS A 271 -11.42 -4.62 -11.62
N GLY A 272 -12.61 -5.01 -12.06
CA GLY A 272 -12.81 -5.78 -13.27
C GLY A 272 -12.70 -4.87 -14.49
N TRP A 273 -11.67 -5.10 -15.29
CA TRP A 273 -11.47 -4.40 -16.56
C TRP A 273 -12.15 -5.16 -17.70
N GLU A 274 -12.97 -4.50 -18.50
CA GLU A 274 -13.37 -5.06 -19.81
C GLU A 274 -12.18 -5.02 -20.79
N ASN A 275 -11.48 -3.91 -20.82
CA ASN A 275 -10.22 -3.73 -21.52
C ASN A 275 -9.42 -2.64 -20.82
N LEU A 276 -8.35 -3.02 -20.10
CA LEU A 276 -7.54 -2.11 -19.30
C LEU A 276 -6.95 -0.99 -20.16
N ASP A 277 -6.34 -1.32 -21.29
CA ASP A 277 -5.61 -0.34 -22.11
C ASP A 277 -6.54 0.77 -22.65
N ASN A 278 -7.82 0.45 -22.88
CA ASN A 278 -8.82 1.43 -23.32
C ASN A 278 -9.43 2.23 -22.15
N GLN A 279 -9.49 1.67 -20.95
CA GLN A 279 -10.23 2.25 -19.81
C GLN A 279 -9.34 2.95 -18.77
N VAL A 280 -8.07 2.57 -18.68
CA VAL A 280 -7.19 3.03 -17.59
C VAL A 280 -7.00 4.55 -17.55
N SER A 281 -6.97 5.21 -18.72
CA SER A 281 -6.81 6.66 -18.80
C SER A 281 -8.03 7.41 -18.24
N SER A 282 -9.24 6.95 -18.57
CA SER A 282 -10.48 7.54 -18.04
C SER A 282 -10.62 7.26 -16.55
N ALA A 283 -10.30 6.05 -16.09
CA ALA A 283 -10.39 5.67 -14.67
C ALA A 283 -9.44 6.49 -13.78
N ILE A 284 -8.17 6.62 -14.18
CA ILE A 284 -7.21 7.48 -13.47
C ILE A 284 -7.65 8.95 -13.53
N GLY A 285 -8.15 9.40 -14.67
CA GLY A 285 -8.67 10.76 -14.87
C GLY A 285 -9.83 11.06 -13.93
N GLU A 286 -10.76 10.13 -13.76
CA GLU A 286 -11.91 10.29 -12.86
C GLU A 286 -11.48 10.39 -11.39
N LEU A 287 -10.60 9.52 -10.91
CA LEU A 287 -10.08 9.62 -9.55
C LEU A 287 -9.33 10.94 -9.32
N LYS A 288 -8.50 11.36 -10.29
CA LYS A 288 -7.81 12.65 -10.20
C LYS A 288 -8.80 13.82 -10.14
N ARG A 289 -9.91 13.77 -10.89
CA ARG A 289 -10.95 14.79 -10.88
C ARG A 289 -11.59 14.88 -9.48
N GLN A 290 -12.00 13.74 -8.91
CA GLN A 290 -12.63 13.70 -7.59
C GLN A 290 -11.65 14.15 -6.47
N LEU A 291 -10.40 13.69 -6.46
CA LEU A 291 -9.40 14.11 -5.49
C LEU A 291 -9.10 15.61 -5.58
N LYS A 292 -8.95 16.15 -6.79
CA LYS A 292 -8.69 17.57 -7.00
C LYS A 292 -9.87 18.45 -6.59
N SER A 293 -11.13 17.98 -6.72
CA SER A 293 -12.31 18.75 -6.29
C SER A 293 -12.31 19.07 -4.80
N ILE A 294 -11.65 18.24 -3.99
CA ILE A 294 -11.46 18.44 -2.56
C ILE A 294 -10.05 18.98 -2.19
N GLY A 295 -9.22 19.30 -3.18
CA GLY A 295 -7.85 19.81 -2.97
C GLY A 295 -6.88 18.75 -2.41
N PHE A 296 -6.97 17.52 -2.88
CA PHE A 296 -6.14 16.37 -2.44
C PHE A 296 -5.67 15.54 -3.65
#